data_a0e7c7feb4a6e37abb6689c034a154cb
#
_entry.id   a0e7c7feb4a6e37abb6689c034a154cb
#
_cell.length_a   1.000
_cell.length_b   1.000
_cell.length_c   1.000
_cell.angle_alpha   90.00
_cell.angle_beta   90.00
_cell.angle_gamma   90.00
#
_symmetry.space_group_name_H-M   'P 1'
#
loop_
_entity.id
_entity.type
_entity.pdbx_description
1 polymer ?
#
loop_
_entity_poly.entity_id
_entity_poly.type
_entity_poly.pdbx_seq_one_letter_code
_entity_poly.pdbx_strand_id
1 'polypeptide(L)'
;MPAAISRAAGDWSRQPVTEITVSLGNEAGELKFFSHLLEFESGKRYKLVLTNPSSQKHYFTAKNFADASWTQKVEAGNVEIKGSIHELELKPGAMAEWVFVPMKSGTYNLRCTVAGHTEAGMIGKITIAS
;
A
#
# COMPACT_ATOMS: atom_id res chain seq x y z
N MET A 1 -22.45 -24.97 4.07
CA MET A 1 -22.11 -24.22 4.09
C MET A 1 -22.36 -22.95 3.45
N PRO A 2 -23.16 -22.55 2.91
CA PRO A 2 -23.44 -21.34 2.20
C PRO A 2 -23.47 -20.09 3.04
N ALA A 3 -23.76 -20.19 4.30
CA ALA A 3 -23.80 -19.02 5.15
C ALA A 3 -22.46 -18.31 5.24
N ALA A 4 -21.39 -19.05 5.11
CA ALA A 4 -20.06 -18.44 5.15
C ALA A 4 -19.85 -17.46 4.01
N ILE A 5 -20.45 -17.76 2.87
CA ILE A 5 -20.30 -16.92 1.71
C ILE A 5 -20.96 -15.57 1.90
N SER A 6 -22.16 -15.54 2.42
CA SER A 6 -22.82 -14.26 2.61
C SER A 6 -22.16 -13.42 3.70
N ARG A 7 -21.61 -14.04 4.71
CA ARG A 7 -20.88 -13.27 5.71
C ARG A 7 -19.63 -12.66 5.12
N ALA A 8 -18.91 -13.43 4.32
CA ALA A 8 -17.68 -12.90 3.70
C ALA A 8 -17.98 -11.68 2.85
N ALA A 9 -19.11 -11.68 2.15
CA ALA A 9 -19.48 -10.56 1.31
C ALA A 9 -19.80 -9.31 2.13
N GLY A 10 -20.24 -9.45 3.38
CA GLY A 10 -20.69 -8.33 4.19
C GLY A 10 -19.71 -7.85 5.24
N ASP A 11 -18.63 -8.55 5.46
CA ASP A 11 -17.75 -8.21 6.58
C ASP A 11 -16.27 -8.34 6.17
N TRP A 12 -15.77 -7.30 5.54
CA TRP A 12 -14.39 -7.26 5.06
C TRP A 12 -13.37 -7.32 6.19
N SER A 13 -13.70 -6.80 7.38
CA SER A 13 -12.76 -6.74 8.49
C SER A 13 -12.41 -8.11 9.06
N ARG A 14 -13.18 -9.13 8.72
CA ARG A 14 -12.97 -10.50 9.21
C ARG A 14 -12.35 -11.44 8.20
N GLN A 15 -12.11 -10.97 6.98
CA GLN A 15 -11.47 -11.80 5.99
C GLN A 15 -10.04 -12.10 6.43
N PRO A 16 -9.49 -13.25 6.03
CA PRO A 16 -8.05 -13.47 6.16
C PRO A 16 -7.30 -12.38 5.43
N VAL A 17 -6.17 -11.99 5.98
CA VAL A 17 -5.35 -10.94 5.37
C VAL A 17 -4.22 -11.58 4.55
N THR A 18 -4.00 -11.06 3.34
CA THR A 18 -2.85 -11.42 2.54
C THR A 18 -1.82 -10.31 2.70
N GLU A 19 -0.62 -10.68 3.13
CA GLU A 19 0.43 -9.71 3.40
C GLU A 19 1.34 -9.55 2.20
N ILE A 20 1.64 -8.30 1.84
CA ILE A 20 2.53 -7.94 0.76
C ILE A 20 3.50 -6.90 1.30
N THR A 21 4.80 -7.08 1.04
CA THR A 21 5.83 -6.16 1.52
C THR A 21 6.41 -5.38 0.34
N VAL A 22 6.55 -4.06 0.52
CA VAL A 22 7.20 -3.19 -0.47
C VAL A 22 8.29 -2.40 0.23
N SER A 23 9.48 -2.44 -0.34
CA SER A 23 10.61 -1.65 0.15
C SER A 23 10.70 -0.35 -0.64
N LEU A 24 10.79 0.77 0.06
CA LEU A 24 10.98 2.08 -0.53
C LEU A 24 12.49 2.35 -0.55
N GLY A 25 13.09 2.11 -1.72
CA GLY A 25 14.53 2.14 -1.84
C GLY A 25 15.19 0.90 -1.24
N ASN A 26 16.51 0.94 -1.14
CA ASN A 26 17.30 -0.11 -0.52
C ASN A 26 18.57 0.48 0.10
N GLU A 27 19.39 -0.37 0.73
CA GLU A 27 20.62 0.08 1.39
C GLU A 27 21.63 0.63 0.38
N ALA A 28 21.55 0.18 -0.88
CA ALA A 28 22.43 0.68 -1.94
C ALA A 28 22.04 2.07 -2.42
N GLY A 29 20.93 2.62 -1.97
CA GLY A 29 20.49 3.96 -2.35
C GLY A 29 19.75 4.03 -3.68
N GLU A 30 19.30 2.91 -4.21
CA GLU A 30 18.54 2.93 -5.45
C GLU A 30 17.18 3.61 -5.26
N LEU A 31 16.82 4.49 -6.20
CA LEU A 31 15.54 5.22 -6.14
C LEU A 31 14.48 4.42 -6.87
N LYS A 32 13.97 3.38 -6.21
CA LYS A 32 12.99 2.45 -6.76
C LYS A 32 12.10 1.89 -5.67
N PHE A 33 10.92 1.43 -6.04
CA PHE A 33 10.09 0.59 -5.18
C PHE A 33 10.42 -0.87 -5.49
N PHE A 34 10.59 -1.67 -4.45
CA PHE A 34 10.80 -3.11 -4.59
C PHE A 34 9.63 -3.83 -3.92
N SER A 35 8.59 -4.22 -4.64
CA SER A 35 8.40 -4.17 -6.10
C SER A 35 7.76 -2.87 -6.57
N HIS A 36 7.91 -2.59 -7.87
CA HIS A 36 7.29 -1.42 -8.50
C HIS A 36 5.99 -1.77 -9.24
N LEU A 37 5.64 -3.04 -9.31
CA LEU A 37 4.38 -3.51 -9.89
C LEU A 37 3.63 -4.30 -8.83
N LEU A 38 2.49 -3.77 -8.41
CA LEU A 38 1.67 -4.37 -7.37
C LEU A 38 0.34 -4.78 -7.98
N GLU A 39 -0.13 -5.98 -7.65
CA GLU A 39 -1.40 -6.50 -8.15
C GLU A 39 -2.26 -6.96 -7.00
N PHE A 40 -3.49 -6.49 -6.98
CA PHE A 40 -4.47 -6.83 -5.96
C PHE A 40 -5.78 -7.26 -6.62
N GLU A 41 -6.59 -7.99 -5.88
CA GLU A 41 -7.93 -8.40 -6.32
C GLU A 41 -8.97 -7.59 -5.58
N SER A 42 -9.95 -7.08 -6.31
CA SER A 42 -11.06 -6.34 -5.74
C SER A 42 -11.81 -7.21 -4.71
N GLY A 43 -12.13 -6.63 -3.58
CA GLY A 43 -12.89 -7.32 -2.53
C GLY A 43 -12.06 -8.19 -1.59
N LYS A 44 -10.76 -8.32 -1.82
CA LYS A 44 -9.88 -9.13 -0.98
C LYS A 44 -9.14 -8.24 0.02
N ARG A 45 -8.93 -8.74 1.24
CA ARG A 45 -8.29 -7.95 2.30
C ARG A 45 -6.78 -8.16 2.28
N TYR A 46 -6.03 -7.06 2.31
CA TYR A 46 -4.56 -7.07 2.27
C TYR A 46 -3.97 -6.29 3.42
N LYS A 47 -2.76 -6.69 3.81
CA LYS A 47 -1.88 -5.87 4.65
C LYS A 47 -0.65 -5.54 3.81
N LEU A 48 -0.48 -4.27 3.50
CA LEU A 48 0.68 -3.78 2.79
C LEU A 48 1.70 -3.31 3.81
N VAL A 49 2.85 -3.98 3.85
CA VAL A 49 3.94 -3.63 4.77
C VAL A 49 4.94 -2.81 3.98
N LEU A 50 5.11 -1.55 4.38
CA LEU A 50 6.03 -0.62 3.73
C LEU A 50 7.24 -0.43 4.62
N THR A 51 8.44 -0.58 4.04
CA THR A 51 9.69 -0.41 4.77
C THR A 51 10.61 0.53 4.02
N ASN A 52 11.49 1.22 4.75
CA ASN A 52 12.50 2.08 4.13
C ASN A 52 13.88 1.73 4.69
N PRO A 53 14.60 0.82 4.04
CA PRO A 53 15.95 0.44 4.48
C PRO A 53 17.02 1.39 3.99
N SER A 54 16.66 2.45 3.24
CA SER A 54 17.63 3.38 2.68
C SER A 54 18.03 4.45 3.70
N SER A 55 19.02 5.27 3.33
CA SER A 55 19.47 6.37 4.17
C SER A 55 18.72 7.67 3.90
N GLN A 56 17.76 7.67 2.99
CA GLN A 56 16.94 8.83 2.66
C GLN A 56 15.49 8.59 2.98
N LYS A 57 14.75 9.66 3.27
CA LYS A 57 13.29 9.53 3.38
C LYS A 57 12.69 9.26 2.01
N HIS A 58 11.58 8.53 2.00
CA HIS A 58 10.81 8.25 0.78
C HIS A 58 9.33 8.37 1.08
N TYR A 59 8.56 8.61 0.02
CA TYR A 59 7.10 8.67 0.11
C TYR A 59 6.49 7.52 -0.69
N PHE A 60 5.42 6.97 -0.16
CA PHE A 60 4.53 6.09 -0.92
C PHE A 60 3.29 6.93 -1.22
N THR A 61 3.22 7.43 -2.45
CA THR A 61 2.15 8.33 -2.87
C THR A 61 1.30 7.66 -3.94
N ALA A 62 0.04 7.36 -3.60
CA ALA A 62 -0.87 6.66 -4.50
C ALA A 62 -2.30 7.10 -4.19
N LYS A 63 -2.59 8.39 -4.43
CA LYS A 63 -3.87 8.99 -4.06
C LYS A 63 -5.05 8.26 -4.69
N ASN A 64 -5.00 8.02 -6.01
CA ASN A 64 -6.15 7.45 -6.71
C ASN A 64 -6.37 5.99 -6.30
N PHE A 65 -5.31 5.26 -6.02
CA PHE A 65 -5.43 3.91 -5.48
C PHE A 65 -6.08 3.93 -4.10
N ALA A 66 -5.66 4.84 -3.23
CA ALA A 66 -6.24 4.96 -1.90
C ALA A 66 -7.73 5.31 -1.99
N ASP A 67 -8.10 6.20 -2.90
CA ASP A 67 -9.51 6.57 -3.11
C ASP A 67 -10.33 5.41 -3.68
N ALA A 68 -9.69 4.46 -4.36
CA ALA A 68 -10.34 3.30 -4.95
C ALA A 68 -10.45 2.12 -3.99
N SER A 69 -10.01 2.29 -2.74
CA SER A 69 -9.94 1.24 -1.74
C SER A 69 -10.66 1.66 -0.46
N TRP A 70 -11.08 0.66 0.31
CA TRP A 70 -11.54 0.90 1.67
C TRP A 70 -10.38 0.63 2.62
N THR A 71 -9.96 1.65 3.36
CA THR A 71 -8.87 1.52 4.31
C THR A 71 -9.42 1.22 5.69
N GLN A 72 -9.02 0.08 6.25
CA GLN A 72 -9.40 -0.26 7.61
C GLN A 72 -8.54 0.51 8.61
N LYS A 73 -7.23 0.51 8.39
CA LYS A 73 -6.30 1.22 9.29
C LYS A 73 -4.91 1.32 8.67
N VAL A 74 -4.14 2.27 9.18
CA VAL A 74 -2.70 2.37 8.92
C VAL A 74 -2.02 2.42 10.28
N GLU A 75 -1.02 1.57 10.49
CA GLU A 75 -0.26 1.53 11.74
C GLU A 75 1.21 1.85 11.49
N ALA A 76 1.78 2.71 12.33
CA ALA A 76 3.19 3.06 12.26
C ALA A 76 3.66 3.38 13.68
N GLY A 77 4.62 2.59 14.19
CA GLY A 77 5.06 2.73 15.57
C GLY A 77 3.88 2.51 16.52
N ASN A 78 3.64 3.46 17.40
CA ASN A 78 2.57 3.37 18.38
C ASN A 78 1.30 4.09 17.95
N VAL A 79 1.19 4.43 16.65
CA VAL A 79 0.06 5.18 16.11
C VAL A 79 -0.76 4.31 15.18
N GLU A 80 -2.08 4.36 15.33
CA GLU A 80 -3.01 3.72 14.41
C GLU A 80 -3.93 4.80 13.84
N ILE A 81 -4.02 4.86 12.52
CA ILE A 81 -4.84 5.84 11.82
C ILE A 81 -6.02 5.13 11.20
N LYS A 82 -7.22 5.62 11.47
CA LYS A 82 -8.45 5.12 10.87
C LYS A 82 -8.84 6.06 9.75
N GLY A 83 -8.88 5.53 8.54
CA GLY A 83 -9.26 6.32 7.39
C GLY A 83 -8.29 6.22 6.24
N SER A 84 -8.62 6.88 5.15
CA SER A 84 -7.85 6.81 3.92
C SER A 84 -6.61 7.71 3.99
N ILE A 85 -5.49 7.17 3.53
CA ILE A 85 -4.21 7.88 3.49
C ILE A 85 -3.75 7.90 2.04
N HIS A 86 -3.48 9.10 1.51
CA HIS A 86 -3.05 9.26 0.12
C HIS A 86 -1.53 9.19 -0.01
N GLU A 87 -0.82 9.49 1.05
CA GLU A 87 0.63 9.61 1.02
C GLU A 87 1.21 9.25 2.37
N LEU A 88 2.25 8.43 2.38
CA LEU A 88 2.96 8.06 3.60
C LEU A 88 4.43 8.39 3.42
N GLU A 89 4.97 9.17 4.35
CA GLU A 89 6.39 9.45 4.41
C GLU A 89 7.06 8.44 5.34
N LEU A 90 8.05 7.73 4.85
CA LEU A 90 8.85 6.82 5.66
C LEU A 90 10.27 7.37 5.76
N LYS A 91 10.66 7.75 6.97
CA LYS A 91 12.04 8.13 7.25
C LYS A 91 12.93 6.89 7.23
N PRO A 92 14.26 7.05 7.14
CA PRO A 92 15.17 5.91 7.15
C PRO A 92 14.88 4.98 8.33
N GLY A 93 14.75 3.69 8.03
CA GLY A 93 14.47 2.66 9.04
C GLY A 93 13.02 2.53 9.45
N ALA A 94 12.13 3.36 8.93
CA ALA A 94 10.72 3.33 9.30
C ALA A 94 9.97 2.19 8.63
N MET A 95 8.85 1.81 9.25
CA MET A 95 7.94 0.80 8.73
C MET A 95 6.51 1.25 8.99
N ALA A 96 5.61 0.95 8.06
CA ALA A 96 4.18 1.18 8.23
C ALA A 96 3.43 -0.05 7.71
N GLU A 97 2.24 -0.28 8.28
CA GLU A 97 1.35 -1.36 7.85
C GLU A 97 0.01 -0.77 7.50
N TRP A 98 -0.47 -1.08 6.30
CA TRP A 98 -1.72 -0.54 5.78
C TRP A 98 -2.65 -1.70 5.47
N VAL A 99 -3.77 -1.79 6.19
CA VAL A 99 -4.77 -2.83 6.02
C VAL A 99 -5.95 -2.26 5.25
N PHE A 100 -6.29 -2.87 4.13
CA PHE A 100 -7.29 -2.32 3.23
C PHE A 100 -7.93 -3.41 2.36
N VAL A 101 -9.05 -3.03 1.73
CA VAL A 101 -9.72 -3.84 0.72
C VAL A 101 -9.82 -2.99 -0.55
N PRO A 102 -9.15 -3.38 -1.64
CA PRO A 102 -9.30 -2.67 -2.91
C PRO A 102 -10.72 -2.86 -3.43
N MET A 103 -11.30 -1.83 -4.01
CA MET A 103 -12.71 -1.85 -4.42
C MET A 103 -12.91 -1.65 -5.92
N LYS A 104 -12.27 -0.64 -6.50
CA LYS A 104 -12.50 -0.28 -7.90
C LYS A 104 -11.38 -0.81 -8.77
N SER A 105 -11.71 -1.69 -9.71
CA SER A 105 -10.73 -2.21 -10.65
C SER A 105 -10.14 -1.09 -11.50
N GLY A 106 -8.89 -1.25 -11.87
CA GLY A 106 -8.16 -0.27 -12.66
C GLY A 106 -6.67 -0.34 -12.41
N THR A 107 -5.95 0.56 -13.05
CA THR A 107 -4.50 0.70 -12.89
C THR A 107 -4.21 2.10 -12.35
N TYR A 108 -3.41 2.16 -11.31
CA TYR A 108 -3.16 3.38 -10.55
C TYR A 108 -1.67 3.66 -10.48
N ASN A 109 -1.32 4.94 -10.43
CA ASN A 109 0.08 5.36 -10.32
C ASN A 109 0.56 5.33 -8.89
N LEU A 110 1.84 4.98 -8.74
CA LEU A 110 2.59 5.03 -7.49
C LEU A 110 3.86 5.82 -7.75
N ARG A 111 4.23 6.70 -6.85
CA ARG A 111 5.47 7.47 -7.00
C ARG A 111 6.00 7.90 -5.63
N CYS A 112 7.28 8.24 -5.61
CA CYS A 112 7.90 8.92 -4.48
C CYS A 112 7.96 10.41 -4.79
N THR A 113 7.36 11.24 -3.95
CA THR A 113 7.23 12.67 -4.19
C THR A 113 8.37 13.52 -3.60
N VAL A 114 9.44 12.89 -3.11
CA VAL A 114 10.65 13.62 -2.76
C VAL A 114 11.22 14.24 -4.05
N ALA A 115 11.65 15.50 -3.98
CA ALA A 115 12.13 16.21 -5.16
C ALA A 115 13.20 15.39 -5.90
N GLY A 116 12.98 15.20 -7.21
CA GLY A 116 13.92 14.47 -8.07
C GLY A 116 13.74 12.96 -8.10
N HIS A 117 13.01 12.38 -7.14
CA HIS A 117 12.91 10.92 -7.06
C HIS A 117 12.00 10.33 -8.15
N THR A 118 10.87 10.96 -8.42
CA THR A 118 9.99 10.52 -9.52
C THR A 118 10.76 10.55 -10.85
N GLU A 119 11.46 11.64 -11.11
CA GLU A 119 12.21 11.81 -12.34
C GLU A 119 13.36 10.81 -12.46
N ALA A 120 13.91 10.37 -11.34
CA ALA A 120 14.96 9.36 -11.31
C ALA A 120 14.43 7.94 -11.51
N GLY A 121 13.12 7.77 -11.58
CA GLY A 121 12.53 6.47 -11.83
C GLY A 121 11.86 5.81 -10.63
N MET A 122 11.71 6.52 -9.51
CA MET A 122 11.01 5.96 -8.35
C MET A 122 9.51 6.06 -8.54
N ILE A 123 9.01 5.20 -9.40
CA ILE A 123 7.61 5.12 -9.80
C ILE A 123 7.17 3.65 -9.82
N GLY A 124 5.86 3.45 -9.82
CA GLY A 124 5.31 2.11 -9.93
C GLY A 124 3.88 2.14 -10.44
N LYS A 125 3.31 0.95 -10.57
CA LYS A 125 1.92 0.76 -10.97
C LYS A 125 1.25 -0.17 -10.00
N ILE A 126 -0.01 0.14 -9.67
CA ILE A 126 -0.84 -0.68 -8.81
C ILE A 126 -2.07 -1.06 -9.61
N THR A 127 -2.31 -2.35 -9.78
CA THR A 127 -3.48 -2.84 -10.51
C THR A 127 -4.45 -3.50 -9.56
N ILE A 128 -5.73 -3.14 -9.66
CA ILE A 128 -6.81 -3.82 -8.96
C ILE A 128 -7.59 -4.58 -10.03
N ALA A 129 -7.56 -5.91 -9.95
CA ALA A 129 -8.31 -6.78 -10.84
C ALA A 129 -9.70 -7.03 -10.26
N SER A 130 -10.68 -7.14 -11.13
CA SER A 130 -12.05 -7.46 -10.70
C SER A 130 -12.23 -8.91 -10.31
#